data_258b2cde8933f0e825c6c9eb834134dd
#
_entry.id   258b2cde8933f0e825c6c9eb834134dd
#
_cell.length_a   1.000
_cell.length_b   1.000
_cell.length_c   1.000
_cell.angle_alpha   90.00
_cell.angle_beta   90.00
_cell.angle_gamma   90.00
#
_symmetry.space_group_name_H-M   'P 1'
#
loop_
_entity.id
_entity.type
_entity.pdbx_description
1 polymer ?
#
loop_
_entity_poly.entity_id
_entity_poly.type
_entity_poly.pdbx_seq_one_letter_code
_entity_poly.pdbx_strand_id
1 'polypeptide(L)'
;MDNKINYWLIKSEPSTWSWSDQKKVKKDMWDGVRNYQARNNLKSMKKGDLCFFYHSVNEKKIKGIVEVVKEHYPDPTDKSKKFVVVDVKYHSQFKNDVSLEDIKDDNRLNHLALIKQSRLSVMPIDKKSWKIII
;
A
#
# COMPACT_ATOMS: atom_id res chain seq x y z
N MET A 1 5.66 25.05 -8.41
CA MET A 1 5.03 24.27 -7.38
C MET A 1 5.11 22.80 -7.65
N ASP A 2 5.87 22.13 -6.84
CA ASP A 2 6.08 20.72 -7.05
C ASP A 2 5.00 19.90 -6.39
N ASN A 3 4.11 19.37 -7.21
CA ASN A 3 3.20 18.35 -6.73
C ASN A 3 3.93 17.02 -6.78
N LYS A 4 4.90 16.86 -5.88
CA LYS A 4 5.60 15.60 -5.79
C LYS A 4 4.69 14.55 -5.22
N ILE A 5 4.34 13.58 -6.05
CA ILE A 5 3.63 12.39 -5.59
C ILE A 5 4.66 11.41 -5.08
N ASN A 6 4.45 10.90 -3.89
CA ASN A 6 5.22 9.78 -3.37
C ASN A 6 4.46 8.49 -3.61
N TYR A 7 5.20 7.40 -3.68
CA TYR A 7 4.63 6.10 -4.03
C TYR A 7 4.85 5.13 -2.88
N TRP A 8 3.87 4.27 -2.69
CA TRP A 8 3.83 3.33 -1.56
C TRP A 8 3.29 2.00 -2.01
N LEU A 9 3.45 0.98 -1.16
CA LEU A 9 2.78 -0.30 -1.32
C LEU A 9 2.14 -0.64 0.02
N ILE A 10 0.87 -1.01 0.00
CA ILE A 10 0.12 -1.40 1.19
C ILE A 10 -0.39 -2.83 1.00
N LYS A 11 -0.20 -3.65 2.01
CA LYS A 11 -0.58 -5.06 1.98
C LYS A 11 -1.90 -5.28 2.68
N SER A 12 -2.77 -6.05 2.04
CA SER A 12 -4.03 -6.47 2.63
C SER A 12 -4.18 -7.98 2.51
N GLU A 13 -4.65 -8.62 3.56
CA GLU A 13 -5.03 -10.02 3.51
C GLU A 13 -6.41 -10.13 2.89
N PRO A 14 -6.57 -10.87 1.76
CA PRO A 14 -7.84 -10.91 1.03
C PRO A 14 -9.03 -11.39 1.85
N SER A 15 -8.79 -12.27 2.83
CA SER A 15 -9.86 -12.75 3.70
C SER A 15 -10.41 -11.66 4.62
N THR A 16 -9.64 -10.60 4.87
CA THR A 16 -10.05 -9.46 5.70
C THR A 16 -10.54 -8.29 4.86
N TRP A 17 -9.75 -7.90 3.86
CA TRP A 17 -10.08 -6.79 2.96
C TRP A 17 -9.46 -7.05 1.59
N SER A 18 -10.30 -7.45 0.63
CA SER A 18 -9.83 -7.81 -0.70
C SER A 18 -9.84 -6.61 -1.65
N TRP A 19 -9.18 -6.78 -2.80
CA TRP A 19 -9.24 -5.81 -3.89
C TRP A 19 -10.69 -5.60 -4.35
N SER A 20 -11.48 -6.68 -4.39
CA SER A 20 -12.90 -6.60 -4.74
C SER A 20 -13.66 -5.73 -3.75
N ASP A 21 -13.37 -5.87 -2.46
CA ASP A 21 -13.98 -5.03 -1.42
C ASP A 21 -13.64 -3.56 -1.65
N GLN A 22 -12.37 -3.26 -1.93
CA GLN A 22 -11.91 -1.89 -2.18
C GLN A 22 -12.57 -1.29 -3.41
N LYS A 23 -12.67 -2.05 -4.49
CA LYS A 23 -13.34 -1.61 -5.72
C LYS A 23 -14.81 -1.29 -5.47
N LYS A 24 -15.48 -2.13 -4.71
CA LYS A 24 -16.91 -2.00 -4.43
C LYS A 24 -17.21 -0.79 -3.56
N VAL A 25 -16.43 -0.59 -2.51
CA VAL A 25 -16.61 0.51 -1.56
C VAL A 25 -16.07 1.83 -2.09
N LYS A 26 -15.06 1.80 -2.96
CA LYS A 26 -14.36 2.93 -3.54
C LYS A 26 -13.40 3.60 -2.57
N LYS A 27 -13.89 4.15 -1.47
CA LYS A 27 -13.10 4.87 -0.48
C LYS A 27 -13.33 4.30 0.91
N ASP A 28 -12.24 4.07 1.65
CA ASP A 28 -12.34 3.65 3.04
C ASP A 28 -11.03 3.97 3.77
N MET A 29 -11.08 3.90 5.08
CA MET A 29 -9.88 4.05 5.90
C MET A 29 -9.05 2.77 5.84
N TRP A 30 -7.74 2.94 5.90
CA TRP A 30 -6.80 1.82 5.96
C TRP A 30 -6.42 1.55 7.40
N ASP A 31 -7.23 0.74 8.08
CA ASP A 31 -7.10 0.48 9.50
C ASP A 31 -6.34 -0.81 9.81
N GLY A 32 -6.14 -1.05 11.09
CA GLY A 32 -5.58 -2.32 11.56
C GLY A 32 -4.07 -2.45 11.50
N VAL A 33 -3.36 -1.40 11.09
CA VAL A 33 -1.89 -1.41 11.06
C VAL A 33 -1.38 -1.34 12.49
N ARG A 34 -0.56 -2.34 12.90
CA ARG A 34 -0.08 -2.45 14.29
C ARG A 34 1.44 -2.58 14.40
N ASN A 35 2.17 -2.22 13.36
CA ASN A 35 3.63 -2.20 13.32
C ASN A 35 4.08 -0.74 13.32
N TYR A 36 5.06 -0.38 14.15
CA TYR A 36 5.50 1.00 14.29
C TYR A 36 6.14 1.56 13.03
N GLN A 37 6.91 0.77 12.31
CA GLN A 37 7.52 1.21 11.06
C GLN A 37 6.44 1.48 10.00
N ALA A 38 5.47 0.58 9.88
CA ALA A 38 4.33 0.75 8.97
C ALA A 38 3.51 1.99 9.35
N ARG A 39 3.29 2.21 10.66
CA ARG A 39 2.61 3.42 11.14
C ARG A 39 3.34 4.68 10.70
N ASN A 40 4.67 4.70 10.87
CA ASN A 40 5.47 5.87 10.50
C ASN A 40 5.38 6.13 9.00
N ASN A 41 5.30 5.08 8.19
CA ASN A 41 5.09 5.22 6.75
C ASN A 41 3.72 5.81 6.44
N LEU A 42 2.66 5.35 7.12
CA LEU A 42 1.32 5.95 6.96
C LEU A 42 1.34 7.44 7.31
N LYS A 43 2.05 7.82 8.37
CA LYS A 43 2.15 9.22 8.81
C LYS A 43 2.88 10.09 7.80
N SER A 44 3.71 9.50 6.96
CA SER A 44 4.45 10.24 5.92
C SER A 44 3.67 10.40 4.62
N MET A 45 2.57 9.67 4.47
CA MET A 45 1.75 9.77 3.26
C MET A 45 1.05 11.12 3.17
N LYS A 46 0.96 11.64 1.95
CA LYS A 46 0.30 12.91 1.66
C LYS A 46 -0.87 12.68 0.72
N LYS A 47 -1.88 13.54 0.83
CA LYS A 47 -3.02 13.51 -0.08
C LYS A 47 -2.52 13.58 -1.52
N GLY A 48 -2.99 12.66 -2.36
CA GLY A 48 -2.57 12.55 -3.75
C GLY A 48 -1.50 11.50 -3.99
N ASP A 49 -0.89 10.95 -2.93
CA ASP A 49 0.06 9.86 -3.07
C ASP A 49 -0.64 8.61 -3.59
N LEU A 50 0.10 7.78 -4.31
CA LEU A 50 -0.41 6.55 -4.90
C LEU A 50 0.18 5.34 -4.22
N CYS A 51 -0.64 4.32 -4.02
CA CYS A 51 -0.23 3.08 -3.35
C CYS A 51 -0.57 1.88 -4.21
N PHE A 52 0.38 0.97 -4.38
CA PHE A 52 0.06 -0.36 -4.88
C PHE A 52 -0.75 -1.10 -3.82
N PHE A 53 -1.84 -1.71 -4.24
CA PHE A 53 -2.67 -2.56 -3.39
C PHE A 53 -2.23 -4.01 -3.58
N TYR A 54 -1.67 -4.60 -2.54
CA TYR A 54 -1.04 -5.91 -2.60
C TYR A 54 -1.82 -6.93 -1.78
N HIS A 55 -2.20 -8.06 -2.40
CA HIS A 55 -2.78 -9.19 -1.68
C HIS A 55 -1.66 -10.01 -1.05
N SER A 56 -1.65 -10.08 0.27
CA SER A 56 -0.65 -10.84 1.02
C SER A 56 -1.10 -12.29 1.26
N VAL A 57 -0.27 -13.04 1.94
CA VAL A 57 -0.47 -14.43 2.38
C VAL A 57 -0.43 -15.41 1.22
N ASN A 58 -1.55 -15.67 0.55
CA ASN A 58 -1.61 -16.75 -0.45
C ASN A 58 -1.25 -16.28 -1.86
N GLU A 59 -1.88 -15.21 -2.33
CA GLU A 59 -1.69 -14.75 -3.71
C GLU A 59 -0.36 -14.07 -3.95
N LYS A 60 0.03 -13.16 -3.04
CA LYS A 60 1.26 -12.38 -3.12
C LYS A 60 1.37 -11.63 -4.45
N LYS A 61 0.36 -10.81 -4.73
CA LYS A 61 0.24 -10.07 -6.00
C LYS A 61 -0.23 -8.65 -5.79
N ILE A 62 0.29 -7.74 -6.62
CA ILE A 62 -0.24 -6.38 -6.72
C ILE A 62 -1.44 -6.42 -7.65
N LYS A 63 -2.59 -5.95 -7.16
CA LYS A 63 -3.86 -6.00 -7.88
C LYS A 63 -4.18 -4.70 -8.62
N GLY A 64 -3.73 -3.58 -8.09
CA GLY A 64 -4.03 -2.28 -8.64
C GLY A 64 -3.48 -1.15 -7.80
N ILE A 65 -4.07 0.03 -7.97
CA ILE A 65 -3.61 1.27 -7.34
C ILE A 65 -4.76 1.93 -6.59
N VAL A 66 -4.46 2.42 -5.40
CA VAL A 66 -5.36 3.31 -4.64
C VAL A 66 -4.65 4.64 -4.42
N GLU A 67 -5.43 5.68 -4.19
CA GLU A 67 -4.94 7.04 -3.96
C GLU A 67 -5.23 7.47 -2.53
N VAL A 68 -4.26 8.11 -1.87
CA VAL A 68 -4.45 8.69 -0.55
C VAL A 68 -5.31 9.94 -0.71
N VAL A 69 -6.49 9.95 -0.08
CA VAL A 69 -7.42 11.08 -0.16
C VAL A 69 -7.58 11.81 1.16
N LYS A 70 -7.06 11.25 2.24
CA LYS A 70 -7.00 11.91 3.55
C LYS A 70 -5.74 11.46 4.28
N GLU A 71 -4.97 12.43 4.78
CA GLU A 71 -3.76 12.17 5.53
C GLU A 71 -4.08 11.58 6.91
N HIS A 72 -3.06 11.07 7.59
CA HIS A 72 -3.23 10.24 8.77
C HIS A 72 -4.05 10.90 9.89
N TYR A 73 -4.79 10.06 10.58
CA TYR A 73 -5.53 10.42 11.79
C TYR A 73 -5.60 9.17 12.68
N PRO A 74 -5.96 9.31 13.96
CA PRO A 74 -5.98 8.15 14.86
C PRO A 74 -6.87 7.03 14.35
N ASP A 75 -6.36 5.80 14.44
CA ASP A 75 -7.11 4.60 14.05
C ASP A 75 -8.24 4.37 15.07
N PRO A 76 -9.51 4.44 14.65
CA PRO A 76 -10.63 4.25 15.57
C PRO A 76 -10.72 2.83 16.14
N THR A 77 -10.04 1.85 15.53
CA THR A 77 -10.00 0.49 16.03
C THR A 77 -8.90 0.26 17.07
N ASP A 78 -8.02 1.26 17.27
CA ASP A 78 -6.94 1.20 18.23
C ASP A 78 -7.26 2.01 19.48
N LYS A 79 -7.62 1.32 20.56
CA LYS A 79 -7.94 1.97 21.84
C LYS A 79 -6.74 2.63 22.50
N SER A 80 -5.53 2.19 22.18
CA SER A 80 -4.29 2.75 22.74
C SER A 80 -3.93 4.10 22.14
N LYS A 81 -4.53 4.48 21.02
CA LYS A 81 -4.28 5.72 20.28
C LYS A 81 -2.85 5.89 19.79
N LYS A 82 -2.16 4.77 19.58
CA LYS A 82 -0.77 4.76 19.10
C LYS A 82 -0.67 4.64 17.60
N PHE A 83 -1.70 4.12 16.94
CA PHE A 83 -1.68 3.82 15.52
C PHE A 83 -2.64 4.72 14.76
N VAL A 84 -2.39 4.84 13.45
CA VAL A 84 -3.12 5.77 12.61
C VAL A 84 -3.68 5.07 11.38
N VAL A 85 -4.62 5.74 10.72
CA VAL A 85 -5.16 5.36 9.43
C VAL A 85 -4.92 6.49 8.44
N VAL A 86 -4.97 6.17 7.16
CA VAL A 86 -5.18 7.14 6.08
C VAL A 86 -6.43 6.69 5.34
N ASP A 87 -7.10 7.60 4.64
CA ASP A 87 -8.19 7.20 3.75
C ASP A 87 -7.62 7.00 2.35
N VAL A 88 -8.00 5.89 1.73
CA VAL A 88 -7.59 5.56 0.36
C VAL A 88 -8.82 5.34 -0.50
N LYS A 89 -8.66 5.64 -1.80
CA LYS A 89 -9.72 5.55 -2.79
C LYS A 89 -9.24 4.69 -3.96
N TYR A 90 -10.13 3.85 -4.50
CA TYR A 90 -9.84 3.13 -5.74
C TYR A 90 -9.35 4.10 -6.81
N HIS A 91 -8.26 3.78 -7.44
CA HIS A 91 -7.69 4.57 -8.52
C HIS A 91 -7.77 3.81 -9.85
N SER A 92 -7.11 2.65 -9.93
CA SER A 92 -7.08 1.88 -11.17
C SER A 92 -6.70 0.44 -10.89
N GLN A 93 -7.14 -0.45 -11.78
CA GLN A 93 -6.85 -1.87 -11.69
C GLN A 93 -5.80 -2.22 -12.74
N PHE A 94 -4.85 -3.10 -12.38
CA PHE A 94 -3.90 -3.62 -13.34
C PHE A 94 -4.61 -4.56 -14.31
N LYS A 95 -4.20 -4.49 -15.57
CA LYS A 95 -4.68 -5.44 -16.58
C LYS A 95 -4.23 -6.86 -16.22
N ASN A 96 -2.98 -7.00 -15.79
CA ASN A 96 -2.41 -8.25 -15.31
C ASN A 96 -1.80 -8.01 -13.94
N ASP A 97 -2.14 -8.88 -12.98
CA ASP A 97 -1.55 -8.78 -11.63
C ASP A 97 -0.04 -8.95 -11.71
N VAL A 98 0.66 -8.24 -10.82
CA VAL A 98 2.13 -8.36 -10.72
C VAL A 98 2.44 -9.17 -9.47
N SER A 99 3.03 -10.34 -9.64
CA SER A 99 3.34 -11.22 -8.51
C SER A 99 4.64 -10.83 -7.80
N LEU A 100 4.75 -11.24 -6.54
CA LEU A 100 6.00 -11.09 -5.79
C LEU A 100 7.14 -11.82 -6.51
N GLU A 101 6.84 -12.97 -7.11
CA GLU A 101 7.83 -13.75 -7.85
C GLU A 101 8.38 -12.96 -9.02
N ASP A 102 7.51 -12.30 -9.80
CA ASP A 102 7.93 -11.43 -10.90
C ASP A 102 8.85 -10.32 -10.41
N ILE A 103 8.54 -9.74 -9.25
CA ILE A 103 9.33 -8.66 -8.67
C ILE A 103 10.70 -9.19 -8.22
N LYS A 104 10.73 -10.36 -7.60
CA LYS A 104 12.00 -10.99 -7.18
C LYS A 104 12.90 -11.34 -8.34
N ASP A 105 12.33 -11.66 -9.49
CA ASP A 105 13.08 -12.01 -10.68
C ASP A 105 13.69 -10.81 -11.39
N ASP A 106 13.28 -9.60 -11.03
CA ASP A 106 13.81 -8.38 -11.63
C ASP A 106 14.89 -7.77 -10.72
N ASN A 107 16.15 -7.86 -11.17
CA ASN A 107 17.29 -7.37 -10.39
C ASN A 107 17.20 -5.88 -10.05
N ARG A 108 16.46 -5.10 -10.84
CA ARG A 108 16.29 -3.67 -10.61
C ARG A 108 15.43 -3.38 -9.38
N LEU A 109 14.73 -4.38 -8.85
CA LEU A 109 13.79 -4.25 -7.74
C LEU A 109 14.28 -4.92 -6.44
N ASN A 110 15.54 -5.40 -6.43
CA ASN A 110 16.08 -6.14 -5.28
C ASN A 110 16.15 -5.32 -3.99
N HIS A 111 16.18 -4.00 -4.09
CA HIS A 111 16.30 -3.11 -2.94
C HIS A 111 14.99 -2.87 -2.21
N LEU A 112 13.86 -3.26 -2.80
CA LEU A 112 12.55 -2.95 -2.23
C LEU A 112 12.32 -3.62 -0.88
N ALA A 113 11.69 -2.88 0.03
CA ALA A 113 11.31 -3.43 1.34
C ALA A 113 10.36 -4.62 1.20
N LEU A 114 9.57 -4.67 0.13
CA LEU A 114 8.71 -5.80 -0.17
C LEU A 114 9.48 -7.12 -0.16
N ILE A 115 10.72 -7.09 -0.66
CA ILE A 115 11.58 -8.27 -0.69
C ILE A 115 12.35 -8.42 0.62
N LYS A 116 12.92 -7.33 1.13
CA LYS A 116 13.82 -7.35 2.29
C LYS A 116 13.12 -7.45 3.62
N GLN A 117 11.89 -6.96 3.72
CA GLN A 117 11.13 -6.91 4.95
C GLN A 117 9.75 -7.53 4.72
N SER A 118 9.71 -8.86 4.64
CA SER A 118 8.48 -9.58 4.26
C SER A 118 7.29 -9.33 5.19
N ARG A 119 7.54 -8.90 6.42
CA ARG A 119 6.48 -8.65 7.41
C ARG A 119 6.01 -7.20 7.46
N LEU A 120 6.69 -6.32 6.75
CA LEU A 120 6.27 -4.92 6.71
C LEU A 120 5.06 -4.77 5.80
N SER A 121 3.99 -4.16 6.29
CA SER A 121 2.71 -4.07 5.58
C SER A 121 2.51 -2.73 4.85
N VAL A 122 3.31 -1.73 5.15
CA VAL A 122 3.24 -0.41 4.50
C VAL A 122 4.67 0.03 4.25
N MET A 123 5.01 0.32 3.00
CA MET A 123 6.38 0.65 2.62
C MET A 123 6.43 1.67 1.50
N PRO A 124 7.51 2.47 1.46
CA PRO A 124 7.72 3.37 0.32
C PRO A 124 8.19 2.60 -0.90
N ILE A 125 7.85 3.12 -2.07
CA ILE A 125 8.34 2.62 -3.36
C ILE A 125 9.00 3.81 -4.06
N ASP A 126 10.24 3.67 -4.47
CA ASP A 126 10.91 4.73 -5.21
C ASP A 126 10.29 4.88 -6.60
N LYS A 127 10.36 6.08 -7.14
CA LYS A 127 9.72 6.43 -8.40
C LYS A 127 10.16 5.53 -9.56
N LYS A 128 11.44 5.20 -9.60
CA LYS A 128 11.98 4.32 -10.65
C LYS A 128 11.37 2.94 -10.60
N SER A 129 11.30 2.36 -9.41
CA SER A 129 10.68 1.02 -9.21
C SER A 129 9.19 1.05 -9.53
N TRP A 130 8.50 2.12 -9.15
CA TRP A 130 7.09 2.30 -9.48
C TRP A 130 6.86 2.21 -10.98
N LYS A 131 7.69 2.91 -11.76
CA LYS A 131 7.59 2.92 -13.22
C LYS A 131 7.89 1.56 -13.84
N ILE A 132 8.79 0.80 -13.23
CA ILE A 132 9.13 -0.56 -13.70
C ILE A 132 7.95 -1.50 -13.49
N ILE A 133 7.28 -1.39 -12.34
CA ILE A 133 6.20 -2.31 -11.97
C ILE A 133 4.93 -2.06 -12.77
N ILE A 134 4.58 -0.81 -13.04
CA ILE A 134 3.36 -0.51 -13.79
C ILE A 134 3.46 -0.82 -15.28
#